data_b893c254fbb274fe3605eef34fa7c715
#
_entry.id   b893c254fbb274fe3605eef34fa7c715
#
_cell.length_a   1.000
_cell.length_b   1.000
_cell.length_c   1.000
_cell.angle_alpha   90.00
_cell.angle_beta   90.00
_cell.angle_gamma   90.00
#
_symmetry.space_group_name_H-M   'P 1'
#
loop_
_entity.id
_entity.type
_entity.pdbx_description
1 polymer ?
#
loop_
_entity_poly.entity_id
_entity_poly.type
_entity_poly.pdbx_seq_one_letter_code
_entity_poly.pdbx_strand_id
1 'polypeptide(L)'
;MKFLCLAYGSEADWQLLTAQQQQNLLQQDTVLRQRGDLVAAVEDSVTVVQAWDGSPRTSPMSISLARWPLAGFSIIDAADVAEAVRLVTNTPCARAGGAVEIRPISLSNDIGGRAG
;
A
#
# COMPACT_ATOMS: atom_id res chain seq x y z
N MET A 1 -1.76 -1.08 -17.48
CA MET A 1 -1.23 0.04 -16.71
C MET A 1 -1.03 -0.39 -15.26
N LYS A 2 0.09 -0.04 -14.68
CA LYS A 2 0.41 -0.43 -13.31
C LYS A 2 0.04 0.67 -12.31
N PHE A 3 -0.46 0.24 -11.17
CA PHE A 3 -0.81 1.14 -10.06
C PHE A 3 -0.13 0.67 -8.78
N LEU A 4 0.46 1.60 -8.04
CA LEU A 4 0.95 1.37 -6.69
C LEU A 4 -0.19 1.67 -5.71
N CYS A 5 -0.54 0.69 -4.90
CA CYS A 5 -1.58 0.81 -3.89
C CYS A 5 -0.94 0.72 -2.50
N LEU A 6 -1.03 1.79 -1.74
CA LEU A 6 -0.49 1.85 -0.38
C LEU A 6 -1.64 1.64 0.59
N ALA A 7 -1.56 0.57 1.37
CA ALA A 7 -2.60 0.17 2.30
C ALA A 7 -2.25 0.65 3.71
N TYR A 8 -3.07 1.54 4.25
CA TYR A 8 -2.92 2.09 5.60
C TYR A 8 -4.02 1.55 6.49
N GLY A 9 -3.67 1.09 7.67
CA GLY A 9 -4.62 0.55 8.62
C GLY A 9 -3.93 0.15 9.91
N SER A 10 -4.72 0.03 10.99
CA SER A 10 -4.21 -0.36 12.30
C SER A 10 -4.59 -1.81 12.62
N GLU A 11 -3.72 -2.46 13.39
CA GLU A 11 -4.01 -3.78 13.92
C GLU A 11 -5.27 -3.76 14.80
N ALA A 12 -5.47 -2.68 15.55
CA ALA A 12 -6.64 -2.52 16.42
C ALA A 12 -7.94 -2.56 15.62
N ASP A 13 -8.02 -1.83 14.50
CA ASP A 13 -9.20 -1.83 13.65
C ASP A 13 -9.42 -3.19 13.00
N TRP A 14 -8.34 -3.86 12.60
CA TRP A 14 -8.40 -5.21 12.03
C TRP A 14 -8.99 -6.21 13.03
N GLN A 15 -8.61 -6.11 14.30
CA GLN A 15 -9.07 -7.01 15.35
C GLN A 15 -10.54 -6.80 15.73
N LEU A 16 -11.16 -5.69 15.30
CA LEU A 16 -12.59 -5.48 15.50
C LEU A 16 -13.46 -6.35 14.58
N LEU A 17 -12.88 -6.89 13.53
CA LEU A 17 -13.58 -7.75 12.59
C LEU A 17 -13.67 -9.18 13.15
N THR A 18 -14.75 -9.88 12.77
CA THR A 18 -14.86 -11.32 13.07
C THR A 18 -13.85 -12.10 12.22
N ALA A 19 -13.55 -13.33 12.65
CA ALA A 19 -12.65 -14.19 11.89
C ALA A 19 -13.16 -14.42 10.46
N GLN A 20 -14.48 -14.55 10.29
CA GLN A 20 -15.07 -14.73 8.97
C GLN A 20 -14.92 -13.49 8.10
N GLN A 21 -15.12 -12.30 8.68
CA GLN A 21 -14.91 -11.04 7.96
C GLN A 21 -13.45 -10.88 7.54
N GLN A 22 -12.50 -11.16 8.43
CA GLN A 22 -11.08 -11.13 8.12
C GLN A 22 -10.74 -12.07 6.96
N GLN A 23 -11.24 -13.29 7.01
CA GLN A 23 -11.00 -14.30 5.98
C GLN A 23 -11.53 -13.85 4.62
N ASN A 24 -12.73 -13.27 4.59
CA ASN A 24 -13.33 -12.77 3.36
C ASN A 24 -12.50 -11.64 2.73
N LEU A 25 -11.94 -10.75 3.55
CA LEU A 25 -11.11 -9.65 3.06
C LEU A 25 -9.74 -10.14 2.59
N LEU A 26 -9.14 -11.11 3.29
CA LEU A 26 -7.87 -11.72 2.88
C LEU A 26 -8.03 -12.48 1.56
N GLN A 27 -9.22 -12.99 1.27
CA GLN A 27 -9.50 -13.66 0.00
C GLN A 27 -9.28 -12.74 -1.20
N GLN A 28 -9.57 -11.44 -1.07
CA GLN A 28 -9.33 -10.50 -2.16
C GLN A 28 -7.84 -10.34 -2.46
N ASP A 29 -6.99 -10.38 -1.44
CA ASP A 29 -5.54 -10.39 -1.66
C ASP A 29 -5.11 -11.63 -2.44
N THR A 30 -5.71 -12.76 -2.15
CA THR A 30 -5.46 -14.01 -2.90
C THR A 30 -5.88 -13.87 -4.37
N VAL A 31 -7.04 -13.27 -4.62
CA VAL A 31 -7.51 -13.01 -5.99
C VAL A 31 -6.50 -12.15 -6.76
N LEU A 32 -5.99 -11.10 -6.13
CA LEU A 32 -4.99 -10.22 -6.75
C LEU A 32 -3.70 -10.99 -7.07
N ARG A 33 -3.21 -11.82 -6.13
CA ARG A 33 -2.01 -12.64 -6.37
C ARG A 33 -2.21 -13.63 -7.49
N GLN A 34 -3.39 -14.24 -7.60
CA GLN A 34 -3.72 -15.19 -8.66
C GLN A 34 -3.75 -14.53 -10.04
N ARG A 35 -4.05 -13.24 -10.10
CA ARG A 35 -3.94 -12.46 -11.34
C ARG A 35 -2.49 -12.17 -11.74
N GLY A 36 -1.54 -12.40 -10.86
CA GLY A 36 -0.13 -12.06 -11.06
C GLY A 36 0.28 -10.74 -10.44
N ASP A 37 -0.62 -10.09 -9.68
CA ASP A 37 -0.31 -8.85 -8.99
C ASP A 37 0.57 -9.11 -7.75
N LEU A 38 1.41 -8.16 -7.39
CA LEU A 38 2.20 -8.21 -6.17
C LEU A 38 1.36 -7.67 -5.01
N VAL A 39 1.25 -8.44 -3.95
CA VAL A 39 0.58 -8.02 -2.72
C VAL A 39 1.47 -8.41 -1.55
N ALA A 40 1.83 -7.45 -0.71
CA ALA A 40 2.72 -7.69 0.42
C ALA A 40 2.34 -6.87 1.64
N ALA A 41 2.52 -7.44 2.82
CA ALA A 41 2.49 -6.70 4.07
C ALA A 41 3.86 -6.09 4.34
N VAL A 42 3.90 -5.04 5.14
CA VAL A 42 5.15 -4.47 5.64
C VAL A 42 5.21 -4.63 7.15
N GLU A 43 6.43 -4.72 7.67
CA GLU A 43 6.66 -4.78 9.12
C GLU A 43 6.61 -3.37 9.71
N ASP A 44 6.53 -3.29 11.04
CA ASP A 44 6.41 -2.02 11.74
C ASP A 44 7.71 -1.22 11.79
N SER A 45 8.85 -1.87 11.60
CA SER A 45 10.14 -1.20 11.65
C SER A 45 10.32 -0.26 10.47
N VAL A 46 10.74 0.96 10.74
CA VAL A 46 10.94 2.01 9.73
C VAL A 46 12.36 2.54 9.82
N THR A 47 12.98 2.71 8.67
CA THR A 47 14.23 3.44 8.57
C THR A 47 14.09 4.52 7.51
N VAL A 48 14.21 5.76 7.92
CA VAL A 48 14.19 6.92 7.02
C VAL A 48 15.62 7.37 6.76
N VAL A 49 15.96 7.61 5.51
CA VAL A 49 17.30 8.06 5.10
C VAL A 49 17.19 9.45 4.49
N GLN A 50 18.05 10.34 4.97
CA GLN A 50 18.26 11.65 4.37
C GLN A 50 19.75 11.81 4.10
N ALA A 51 20.11 12.28 2.92
CA ALA A 51 21.50 12.39 2.51
C ALA A 51 21.72 13.61 1.61
N TRP A 52 21.19 14.77 2.03
CA TRP A 52 21.23 15.99 1.24
C TRP A 52 22.64 16.46 0.88
N ASP A 53 23.60 16.16 1.74
CA ASP A 53 25.01 16.50 1.57
C ASP A 53 25.89 15.32 1.11
N GLY A 54 25.25 14.22 0.70
CA GLY A 54 25.92 12.98 0.32
C GLY A 54 26.25 12.05 1.47
N SER A 55 26.05 12.49 2.72
CA SER A 55 26.27 11.66 3.91
C SER A 55 24.94 11.18 4.48
N PRO A 56 24.69 9.87 4.57
CA PRO A 56 23.40 9.38 5.02
C PRO A 56 23.17 9.65 6.51
N ARG A 57 21.98 10.16 6.81
CA ARG A 57 21.42 10.24 8.15
C ARG A 57 20.20 9.38 8.20
N THR A 58 20.07 8.55 9.23
CA THR A 58 18.94 7.65 9.36
C THR A 58 18.10 8.00 10.57
N SER A 59 16.80 7.73 10.47
CA SER A 59 15.84 7.92 11.55
C SER A 59 14.87 6.75 11.58
N PRO A 60 14.49 6.29 12.78
CA PRO A 60 13.48 5.22 12.91
C PRO A 60 12.05 5.72 12.88
N MET A 61 11.82 7.02 12.66
CA MET A 61 10.49 7.60 12.67
C MET A 61 9.98 7.82 11.27
N SER A 62 8.77 7.31 10.97
CA SER A 62 8.11 7.54 9.70
C SER A 62 7.89 9.03 9.44
N ILE A 63 8.11 9.43 8.19
CA ILE A 63 7.78 10.78 7.71
C ILE A 63 6.39 10.83 7.09
N SER A 64 5.66 9.72 7.09
CA SER A 64 4.31 9.66 6.54
C SER A 64 3.37 10.56 7.33
N LEU A 65 2.56 11.34 6.60
CA LEU A 65 1.50 12.15 7.18
C LEU A 65 0.17 11.42 7.23
N ALA A 66 0.14 10.15 6.84
CA ALA A 66 -1.07 9.35 6.87
C ALA A 66 -1.55 9.17 8.32
N ARG A 67 -2.86 9.20 8.49
CA ARG A 67 -3.51 9.02 9.79
C ARG A 67 -3.27 7.63 10.39
N TRP A 68 -3.12 6.63 9.53
CA TRP A 68 -2.90 5.24 9.92
C TRP A 68 -1.48 4.81 9.54
N PRO A 69 -0.93 3.80 10.22
CA PRO A 69 0.35 3.22 9.78
C PRO A 69 0.21 2.52 8.43
N LEU A 70 1.28 2.49 7.67
CA LEU A 70 1.35 1.68 6.45
C LEU A 70 1.39 0.20 6.86
N ALA A 71 0.42 -0.56 6.38
CA ALA A 71 0.28 -1.98 6.69
C ALA A 71 0.79 -2.87 5.56
N GLY A 72 0.71 -2.40 4.32
CA GLY A 72 1.11 -3.18 3.17
C GLY A 72 1.03 -2.38 1.89
N PHE A 73 1.33 -3.05 0.79
CA PHE A 73 1.19 -2.44 -0.53
C PHE A 73 0.86 -3.51 -1.57
N SER A 74 0.37 -3.05 -2.71
CA SER A 74 0.23 -3.89 -3.89
C SER A 74 0.62 -3.13 -5.15
N ILE A 75 1.04 -3.87 -6.14
CA ILE A 75 1.24 -3.36 -7.50
C ILE A 75 0.30 -4.15 -8.38
N ILE A 76 -0.73 -3.49 -8.90
CA ILE A 76 -1.78 -4.12 -9.67
C ILE A 76 -1.77 -3.62 -11.10
N ASP A 77 -2.26 -4.46 -12.01
CA ASP A 77 -2.46 -4.10 -13.40
C ASP A 77 -3.94 -3.83 -13.64
N ALA A 78 -4.26 -2.66 -14.18
CA ALA A 78 -5.63 -2.27 -14.44
C ALA A 78 -5.69 -1.34 -15.67
N ALA A 79 -6.83 -1.30 -16.32
CA ALA A 79 -7.02 -0.47 -17.51
C ALA A 79 -6.99 1.02 -17.16
N ASP A 80 -7.56 1.37 -15.99
CA ASP A 80 -7.70 2.75 -15.52
C ASP A 80 -7.86 2.76 -14.00
N VAL A 81 -7.92 3.96 -13.42
CA VAL A 81 -8.07 4.10 -11.98
C VAL A 81 -9.41 3.54 -11.48
N ALA A 82 -10.46 3.62 -12.27
CA ALA A 82 -11.77 3.08 -11.89
C ALA A 82 -11.71 1.57 -11.71
N GLU A 83 -11.02 0.87 -12.59
CA GLU A 83 -10.80 -0.57 -12.43
C GLU A 83 -9.91 -0.85 -11.21
N ALA A 84 -8.87 -0.07 -11.00
CA ALA A 84 -8.02 -0.21 -9.81
C ALA A 84 -8.83 -0.08 -8.52
N VAL A 85 -9.73 0.90 -8.44
CA VAL A 85 -10.63 1.08 -7.30
C VAL A 85 -11.48 -0.18 -7.07
N ARG A 86 -12.06 -0.73 -8.13
CA ARG A 86 -12.87 -1.96 -8.01
C ARG A 86 -12.05 -3.12 -7.47
N LEU A 87 -10.81 -3.27 -7.93
CA LEU A 87 -9.95 -4.37 -7.52
C LEU A 87 -9.54 -4.30 -6.06
N VAL A 88 -9.39 -3.10 -5.48
CA VAL A 88 -8.94 -2.94 -4.10
C VAL A 88 -10.05 -2.64 -3.09
N THR A 89 -11.28 -2.40 -3.55
CA THR A 89 -12.40 -2.02 -2.68
C THR A 89 -12.63 -2.98 -1.52
N ASN A 90 -12.47 -4.28 -1.75
CA ASN A 90 -12.74 -5.30 -0.74
C ASN A 90 -11.46 -5.87 -0.13
N THR A 91 -10.36 -5.14 -0.21
CA THR A 91 -9.11 -5.52 0.46
C THR A 91 -9.15 -5.12 1.94
N PRO A 92 -8.28 -5.73 2.79
CA PRO A 92 -8.34 -5.52 4.24
C PRO A 92 -8.35 -4.07 4.68
N CYS A 93 -7.36 -3.27 4.32
CA CYS A 93 -7.26 -1.90 4.81
C CYS A 93 -8.39 -0.99 4.30
N ALA A 94 -8.87 -1.21 3.08
CA ALA A 94 -9.98 -0.44 2.52
C ALA A 94 -11.27 -0.62 3.30
N ARG A 95 -11.49 -1.79 3.91
CA ARG A 95 -12.72 -2.15 4.61
C ARG A 95 -12.61 -2.10 6.13
N ALA A 96 -11.41 -2.19 6.68
CA ALA A 96 -11.18 -2.34 8.12
C ALA A 96 -10.78 -1.03 8.79
N GLY A 97 -11.46 0.06 8.47
CA GLY A 97 -11.27 1.35 9.15
C GLY A 97 -10.06 2.14 8.67
N GLY A 98 -9.34 1.65 7.69
CA GLY A 98 -8.18 2.33 7.11
C GLY A 98 -8.47 2.92 5.73
N ALA A 99 -7.47 2.92 4.87
CA ALA A 99 -7.57 3.46 3.52
C ALA A 99 -6.55 2.81 2.60
N VAL A 100 -6.82 2.85 1.30
CA VAL A 100 -5.85 2.51 0.27
C VAL A 100 -5.64 3.72 -0.63
N GLU A 101 -4.39 4.14 -0.76
CA GLU A 101 -4.01 5.21 -1.66
C GLU A 101 -3.53 4.61 -2.97
N ILE A 102 -4.12 5.02 -4.08
CA ILE A 102 -3.81 4.48 -5.41
C ILE A 102 -3.04 5.53 -6.19
N ARG A 103 -1.88 5.14 -6.70
CA ARG A 103 -1.02 6.02 -7.52
C ARG A 103 -0.66 5.32 -8.82
N PRO A 104 -0.94 5.94 -9.99
CA PRO A 104 -0.44 5.41 -11.25
C PRO A 104 1.08 5.39 -11.25
N ILE A 105 1.65 4.29 -11.72
CA ILE A 105 3.10 4.18 -11.87
C ILE A 105 3.47 4.71 -13.26
N SER A 106 4.35 5.72 -13.27
CA SER A 106 4.92 6.20 -14.51
C SER A 106 6.04 5.24 -14.95
N LEU A 107 5.94 4.74 -16.17
CA LEU A 107 6.99 3.90 -16.77
C LEU A 107 7.94 4.74 -17.62
N SER A 108 7.74 6.07 -17.64
CA SER A 108 8.66 6.98 -18.33
C SER A 108 9.98 7.06 -17.56
N ASN A 109 11.09 7.02 -18.29
CA ASN A 109 12.41 7.26 -17.70
C ASN A 109 12.61 8.73 -17.30
N ASP A 110 11.78 9.62 -17.81
CA ASP A 110 11.84 11.04 -17.50
C ASP A 110 10.84 11.38 -16.42
N ILE A 111 11.20 11.13 -15.19
CA ILE A 111 10.41 11.51 -14.03
C ILE A 111 10.76 12.91 -13.52
N GLY A 112 11.53 13.66 -14.32
CA GLY A 112 11.69 15.11 -14.14
C GLY A 112 12.18 15.55 -12.78
N GLY A 113 13.26 15.01 -12.25
CA GLY A 113 13.79 15.41 -10.97
C GLY A 113 12.97 14.95 -9.77
N ARG A 114 11.96 14.14 -9.98
CA ARG A 114 11.24 13.46 -8.90
C ARG A 114 12.00 12.19 -8.55
N ALA A 115 13.16 12.35 -8.00
CA ALA A 115 13.96 11.21 -7.59
C ALA A 115 13.19 10.34 -6.60
N GLY A 116 13.23 9.07 -6.81
CA GLY A 116 12.65 8.07 -5.93
C GLY A 116 13.29 8.00 -4.55
#